data_329fd02112fb9886a398f35524e98f9f
#
_entry.id   329fd02112fb9886a398f35524e98f9f
#
_cell.length_a   1.000
_cell.length_b   1.000
_cell.length_c   1.000
_cell.angle_alpha   90.00
_cell.angle_beta   90.00
_cell.angle_gamma   90.00
#
_symmetry.space_group_name_H-M   'P 1'
#
loop_
_entity.id
_entity.type
_entity.pdbx_description
1 polymer ?
#
loop_
_entity_poly.entity_id
_entity_poly.type
_entity_poly.pdbx_seq_one_letter_code
_entity_poly.pdbx_strand_id
1 'polypeptide(L)'
;MVIILKLTKYNEKRNFNKTTEPIGKISHSTKKLKFCIQHHLARKDHFDLRLEHNGTMVSWAVPKGPSYNPKDKRLAVHTEDHPVAYSNFEGTIPHGEYGAGTVMLFDKGYYEKVKYEKNLIKFILHGKRLKGMWTLTHFKENNWLLIKDKDYFENYIDIKKYKRSIKTGRTFEEIKNNSKNKTIEITNKDKKIIDNITKNDIMSYYKKVADRMLPYLENRPISVIRAPSGIKNGIFYKKHLENKEGYLEKINITSKSDKEKDYYYILDKLGLLSEVQMNSYEFHLWGANASKINSPNMMVFDLDPDEKLPIDTLRQGVKDLKEILDNLNLKSYLKTSGGKGYHIVVPIHAKLTWTKFYKISENIAILMENTYPDKYTTSIRKDKRKGKIFIDYLRNQKKATFVAPYSIRLRKNAPVSMPIAWNELDKIKPNEITIDKAIKRLNKKDPWEDFFTSN
;
A
#
# COMPACT_ATOMS: atom_id res chain seq x y z
N MET A 1 -2.77 -41.40 8.20
CA MET A 1 -1.35 -41.78 8.46
C MET A 1 -0.32 -40.88 7.71
N VAL A 2 -0.55 -40.48 6.48
CA VAL A 2 0.41 -39.63 5.68
C VAL A 2 0.62 -38.22 6.26
N ILE A 3 -0.33 -37.68 7.00
CA ILE A 3 -0.26 -36.28 7.50
C ILE A 3 0.67 -36.15 8.71
N ILE A 4 0.80 -37.18 9.56
CA ILE A 4 1.63 -37.17 10.79
C ILE A 4 3.12 -37.12 10.43
N LEU A 5 3.54 -37.72 9.35
CA LEU A 5 4.95 -37.79 8.90
C LEU A 5 5.53 -36.45 8.41
N LYS A 6 4.69 -35.44 8.10
CA LYS A 6 5.15 -34.20 7.48
C LYS A 6 6.03 -33.32 8.39
N LEU A 7 5.82 -33.32 9.71
CA LEU A 7 6.61 -32.50 10.65
C LEU A 7 7.62 -33.33 11.48
N THR A 8 7.74 -34.63 11.24
CA THR A 8 8.71 -35.49 11.93
C THR A 8 10.13 -34.98 11.70
N LYS A 9 10.52 -34.79 10.43
CA LYS A 9 11.86 -34.26 10.08
C LYS A 9 12.13 -32.87 10.68
N TYR A 10 11.09 -32.03 10.80
CA TYR A 10 11.20 -30.72 11.43
C TYR A 10 11.53 -30.86 12.92
N ASN A 11 10.81 -31.73 13.64
CA ASN A 11 10.99 -31.93 15.07
C ASN A 11 12.30 -32.64 15.39
N GLU A 12 12.71 -33.63 14.60
CA GLU A 12 13.96 -34.42 14.81
C GLU A 12 15.21 -33.52 14.69
N LYS A 13 15.18 -32.49 13.87
CA LYS A 13 16.31 -31.60 13.63
C LYS A 13 16.47 -30.49 14.65
N ARG A 14 15.56 -30.36 15.64
CA ARG A 14 15.52 -29.20 16.53
C ARG A 14 15.59 -29.60 17.99
N ASN A 15 16.35 -28.85 18.76
CA ASN A 15 16.35 -28.92 20.22
C ASN A 15 15.54 -27.76 20.79
N PHE A 16 14.26 -28.00 21.09
CA PHE A 16 13.33 -26.96 21.56
C PHE A 16 13.65 -26.43 22.97
N ASN A 17 14.63 -27.01 23.68
CA ASN A 17 15.18 -26.44 24.90
C ASN A 17 16.21 -25.31 24.60
N LYS A 18 16.76 -25.27 23.40
CA LYS A 18 17.78 -24.30 22.99
C LYS A 18 17.27 -23.25 21.99
N THR A 19 16.27 -23.59 21.19
CA THR A 19 15.69 -22.67 20.21
C THR A 19 14.31 -22.16 20.64
N THR A 20 13.97 -20.93 20.25
CA THR A 20 12.62 -20.35 20.45
C THR A 20 11.67 -20.66 19.30
N GLU A 21 12.08 -21.53 18.37
CA GLU A 21 11.22 -21.98 17.27
C GLU A 21 10.01 -22.76 17.82
N PRO A 22 8.85 -22.66 17.18
CA PRO A 22 7.66 -23.37 17.65
C PRO A 22 7.77 -24.89 17.41
N ILE A 23 7.26 -25.69 18.34
CA ILE A 23 7.15 -27.15 18.19
C ILE A 23 6.28 -27.48 16.97
N GLY A 24 6.69 -28.46 16.20
CA GLY A 24 5.99 -28.93 15.01
C GLY A 24 4.67 -29.62 15.34
N LYS A 25 3.57 -28.87 15.26
CA LYS A 25 2.20 -29.37 15.37
C LYS A 25 1.42 -29.02 14.12
N ILE A 26 0.63 -29.98 13.61
CA ILE A 26 -0.28 -29.76 12.50
C ILE A 26 -1.44 -28.87 12.97
N SER A 27 -1.80 -27.89 12.16
CA SER A 27 -2.91 -26.99 12.44
C SER A 27 -4.08 -27.29 11.50
N HIS A 28 -5.31 -27.10 11.99
CA HIS A 28 -6.46 -27.11 11.11
C HIS A 28 -6.41 -25.88 10.19
N SER A 29 -6.59 -26.13 8.88
CA SER A 29 -6.58 -25.06 7.86
C SER A 29 -7.73 -24.08 8.10
N THR A 30 -7.46 -22.79 8.00
CA THR A 30 -8.47 -21.74 8.05
C THR A 30 -9.03 -21.48 6.65
N LYS A 31 -10.18 -20.79 6.55
CA LYS A 31 -10.78 -20.40 5.25
C LYS A 31 -9.81 -19.59 4.36
N LYS A 32 -8.86 -18.86 4.95
CA LYS A 32 -7.83 -18.11 4.22
C LYS A 32 -6.47 -18.76 4.47
N LEU A 33 -5.87 -19.32 3.44
CA LEU A 33 -4.56 -19.96 3.50
C LEU A 33 -3.47 -18.90 3.75
N LYS A 34 -2.61 -19.18 4.73
CA LYS A 34 -1.55 -18.25 5.13
C LYS A 34 -0.32 -18.41 4.25
N PHE A 35 0.41 -17.31 4.08
CA PHE A 35 1.79 -17.35 3.62
C PHE A 35 2.67 -16.49 4.51
N CYS A 36 3.96 -16.77 4.52
CA CYS A 36 4.97 -15.86 5.01
C CYS A 36 6.23 -15.93 4.17
N ILE A 37 7.01 -14.87 4.24
CA ILE A 37 8.40 -14.82 3.81
C ILE A 37 9.23 -14.39 4.99
N GLN A 38 10.26 -15.16 5.28
CA GLN A 38 11.24 -14.85 6.29
C GLN A 38 12.59 -14.60 5.60
N HIS A 39 13.21 -13.48 5.92
CA HIS A 39 14.59 -13.21 5.48
C HIS A 39 15.52 -13.77 6.53
N HIS A 40 16.36 -14.71 6.15
CA HIS A 40 17.20 -15.50 7.05
C HIS A 40 18.67 -15.21 6.80
N LEU A 41 19.29 -14.53 7.74
CA LEU A 41 20.73 -14.32 7.82
C LEU A 41 21.38 -15.53 8.51
N ALA A 42 21.52 -16.61 7.75
CA ALA A 42 22.26 -17.81 8.12
C ALA A 42 23.69 -17.79 7.53
N ARG A 43 24.37 -18.93 7.43
CA ARG A 43 25.67 -19.04 6.75
C ARG A 43 25.66 -18.48 5.32
N LYS A 44 24.52 -18.63 4.62
CA LYS A 44 24.21 -17.96 3.35
C LYS A 44 22.93 -17.17 3.52
N ASP A 45 22.92 -15.90 3.13
CA ASP A 45 21.75 -15.05 3.13
C ASP A 45 20.69 -15.56 2.15
N HIS A 46 19.45 -15.74 2.59
CA HIS A 46 18.34 -16.20 1.76
C HIS A 46 16.99 -15.79 2.32
N PHE A 47 15.96 -15.98 1.51
CA PHE A 47 14.57 -15.79 1.89
C PHE A 47 13.85 -17.14 1.88
N ASP A 48 13.07 -17.42 2.92
CA ASP A 48 12.20 -18.60 2.99
C ASP A 48 10.78 -18.21 2.61
N LEU A 49 10.29 -18.66 1.46
CA LEU A 49 8.88 -18.60 1.10
C LEU A 49 8.16 -19.80 1.69
N ARG A 50 7.06 -19.58 2.39
CA ARG A 50 6.25 -20.63 3.00
C ARG A 50 4.77 -20.42 2.68
N LEU A 51 4.12 -21.47 2.15
CA LEU A 51 2.70 -21.48 1.78
C LEU A 51 1.97 -22.55 2.59
N GLU A 52 0.91 -22.15 3.28
CA GLU A 52 0.08 -23.10 4.04
C GLU A 52 -0.61 -24.09 3.10
N HIS A 53 -0.38 -25.38 3.30
CA HIS A 53 -1.03 -26.45 2.57
C HIS A 53 -1.27 -27.67 3.46
N ASN A 54 -2.52 -28.10 3.58
CA ASN A 54 -2.90 -29.25 4.39
C ASN A 54 -2.35 -29.21 5.83
N GLY A 55 -2.46 -28.04 6.49
CA GLY A 55 -2.11 -27.84 7.91
C GLY A 55 -0.61 -27.68 8.20
N THR A 56 0.24 -27.58 7.18
CA THR A 56 1.67 -27.29 7.28
C THR A 56 2.05 -26.13 6.39
N MET A 57 3.25 -25.58 6.57
CA MET A 57 3.86 -24.56 5.69
C MET A 57 4.83 -25.27 4.75
N VAL A 58 4.42 -25.52 3.51
CA VAL A 58 5.33 -26.00 2.45
C VAL A 58 6.32 -24.88 2.15
N SER A 59 7.61 -25.19 2.07
CA SER A 59 8.67 -24.20 2.19
C SER A 59 9.70 -24.27 1.09
N TRP A 60 10.17 -23.11 0.62
CA TRP A 60 11.24 -22.96 -0.36
C TRP A 60 12.25 -21.91 0.09
N ALA A 61 13.53 -22.27 0.10
CA ALA A 61 14.63 -21.32 0.26
C ALA A 61 14.91 -20.62 -1.07
N VAL A 62 14.88 -19.29 -1.10
CA VAL A 62 15.09 -18.44 -2.28
C VAL A 62 16.37 -17.60 -2.08
N PRO A 63 17.55 -18.03 -2.56
CA PRO A 63 18.83 -17.41 -2.24
C PRO A 63 18.95 -15.93 -2.61
N LYS A 64 18.31 -15.50 -3.71
CA LYS A 64 18.35 -14.10 -4.15
C LYS A 64 17.08 -13.32 -3.74
N GLY A 65 16.18 -13.95 -2.98
CA GLY A 65 14.88 -13.41 -2.63
C GLY A 65 13.91 -13.31 -3.81
N PRO A 66 12.63 -13.05 -3.54
CA PRO A 66 11.63 -12.81 -4.58
C PRO A 66 11.96 -11.54 -5.37
N SER A 67 11.49 -11.47 -6.62
CA SER A 67 11.66 -10.28 -7.47
C SER A 67 10.34 -9.92 -8.12
N TYR A 68 10.00 -8.65 -8.11
CA TYR A 68 8.84 -8.13 -8.83
C TYR A 68 9.04 -7.98 -10.34
N ASN A 69 10.26 -8.22 -10.84
CA ASN A 69 10.53 -8.20 -12.28
C ASN A 69 10.12 -9.57 -12.90
N PRO A 70 9.15 -9.62 -13.82
CA PRO A 70 8.71 -10.87 -14.44
C PRO A 70 9.78 -11.60 -15.27
N LYS A 71 10.86 -10.91 -15.61
CA LYS A 71 11.99 -11.54 -16.34
C LYS A 71 12.92 -12.31 -15.40
N ASP A 72 12.86 -12.06 -14.10
CA ASP A 72 13.70 -12.72 -13.11
C ASP A 72 13.13 -14.08 -12.73
N LYS A 73 13.88 -15.14 -13.06
CA LYS A 73 13.60 -16.51 -12.62
C LYS A 73 14.46 -16.78 -11.37
N ARG A 74 13.84 -16.74 -10.18
CA ARG A 74 14.53 -16.93 -8.91
C ARG A 74 14.55 -18.39 -8.52
N LEU A 75 15.76 -18.96 -8.33
CA LEU A 75 15.87 -20.29 -7.76
C LEU A 75 15.14 -20.34 -6.42
N ALA A 76 14.33 -21.37 -6.23
CA ALA A 76 13.60 -21.68 -5.01
C ALA A 76 13.81 -23.18 -4.71
N VAL A 77 14.56 -23.48 -3.67
CA VAL A 77 14.89 -24.86 -3.29
C VAL A 77 13.85 -25.35 -2.29
N HIS A 78 13.10 -26.39 -2.63
CA HIS A 78 12.12 -26.98 -1.74
C HIS A 78 12.82 -27.57 -0.52
N THR A 79 12.35 -27.21 0.66
CA THR A 79 12.88 -27.63 1.96
C THR A 79 11.87 -28.43 2.75
N GLU A 80 12.14 -28.75 4.00
CA GLU A 80 11.20 -29.41 4.89
C GLU A 80 9.96 -28.57 5.19
N ASP A 81 8.83 -29.22 5.41
CA ASP A 81 7.61 -28.56 5.87
C ASP A 81 7.80 -28.01 7.28
N HIS A 82 7.18 -26.88 7.57
CA HIS A 82 7.20 -26.21 8.88
C HIS A 82 5.79 -26.16 9.48
N PRO A 83 5.65 -26.03 10.81
CA PRO A 83 4.33 -25.83 11.42
C PRO A 83 3.75 -24.46 11.06
N VAL A 84 2.43 -24.33 10.97
CA VAL A 84 1.77 -23.05 10.66
C VAL A 84 2.14 -21.94 11.66
N ALA A 85 2.41 -22.30 12.92
CA ALA A 85 2.89 -21.36 13.94
C ALA A 85 4.22 -20.68 13.55
N TYR A 86 5.08 -21.35 12.76
CA TYR A 86 6.34 -20.80 12.29
C TYR A 86 6.18 -19.55 11.40
N SER A 87 4.99 -19.38 10.80
CA SER A 87 4.69 -18.18 10.00
C SER A 87 4.79 -16.86 10.78
N ASN A 88 4.83 -16.91 12.11
CA ASN A 88 5.01 -15.76 12.99
C ASN A 88 6.40 -15.72 13.66
N PHE A 89 7.27 -16.70 13.36
CA PHE A 89 8.58 -16.76 13.96
C PHE A 89 9.48 -15.62 13.48
N GLU A 90 10.15 -14.99 14.43
CA GLU A 90 11.20 -14.01 14.27
C GLU A 90 12.12 -14.09 15.48
N GLY A 91 13.42 -14.22 15.27
CA GLY A 91 14.39 -14.34 16.34
C GLY A 91 15.72 -14.85 15.85
N THR A 92 16.61 -15.18 16.78
CA THR A 92 17.92 -15.79 16.47
C THR A 92 17.90 -17.25 16.87
N ILE A 93 18.21 -18.14 15.91
CA ILE A 93 18.46 -19.56 16.13
C ILE A 93 19.94 -19.68 16.56
N PRO A 94 20.22 -20.29 17.73
CA PRO A 94 21.57 -20.33 18.27
C PRO A 94 22.57 -21.03 17.35
N HIS A 95 23.84 -20.65 17.48
CA HIS A 95 24.93 -21.31 16.80
C HIS A 95 25.01 -22.78 17.20
N GLY A 96 25.25 -23.67 16.23
CA GLY A 96 25.28 -25.13 16.44
C GLY A 96 23.93 -25.82 16.28
N GLU A 97 22.83 -25.09 16.29
CA GLU A 97 21.49 -25.64 16.00
C GLU A 97 21.20 -25.63 14.48
N TYR A 98 20.30 -26.53 14.05
CA TYR A 98 19.88 -26.60 12.65
C TYR A 98 19.24 -25.29 12.21
N GLY A 99 19.72 -24.69 11.11
CA GLY A 99 19.23 -23.41 10.64
C GLY A 99 19.76 -22.20 11.43
N ALA A 100 20.90 -22.36 12.16
CA ALA A 100 21.50 -21.27 12.94
C ALA A 100 21.60 -19.94 12.16
N GLY A 101 21.16 -18.84 12.77
CA GLY A 101 21.15 -17.52 12.19
C GLY A 101 20.00 -16.65 12.68
N THR A 102 19.91 -15.43 12.18
CA THR A 102 18.84 -14.49 12.54
C THR A 102 17.75 -14.51 11.50
N VAL A 103 16.53 -14.76 11.91
CA VAL A 103 15.30 -14.81 11.10
C VAL A 103 14.50 -13.54 11.32
N MET A 104 14.27 -12.77 10.27
CA MET A 104 13.41 -11.60 10.23
C MET A 104 12.09 -11.94 9.52
N LEU A 105 10.96 -11.63 10.13
CA LEU A 105 9.68 -11.75 9.42
C LEU A 105 9.58 -10.63 8.37
N PHE A 106 9.90 -11.01 7.12
CA PHE A 106 9.96 -10.07 6.00
C PHE A 106 8.57 -9.73 5.48
N ASP A 107 7.70 -10.73 5.28
CA ASP A 107 6.31 -10.52 4.88
C ASP A 107 5.39 -11.65 5.36
N LYS A 108 4.11 -11.35 5.49
CA LYS A 108 3.05 -12.33 5.75
C LYS A 108 1.69 -11.81 5.31
N GLY A 109 0.81 -12.76 5.07
CA GLY A 109 -0.57 -12.48 4.70
C GLY A 109 -1.33 -13.77 4.43
N TYR A 110 -2.26 -13.70 3.49
CA TYR A 110 -2.93 -14.86 2.93
C TYR A 110 -2.65 -14.96 1.44
N TYR A 111 -2.92 -16.14 0.89
CA TYR A 111 -2.80 -16.37 -0.54
C TYR A 111 -3.99 -17.14 -1.09
N GLU A 112 -4.25 -16.97 -2.37
CA GLU A 112 -5.26 -17.69 -3.13
C GLU A 112 -4.58 -18.64 -4.10
N LYS A 113 -5.04 -19.89 -4.11
CA LYS A 113 -4.58 -20.88 -5.09
C LYS A 113 -5.26 -20.63 -6.44
N VAL A 114 -4.48 -20.35 -7.47
CA VAL A 114 -4.96 -20.31 -8.86
C VAL A 114 -4.80 -21.69 -9.50
N LYS A 115 -3.63 -22.33 -9.28
CA LYS A 115 -3.31 -23.68 -9.74
C LYS A 115 -2.37 -24.34 -8.73
N TYR A 116 -2.58 -25.61 -8.44
CA TYR A 116 -1.73 -26.35 -7.51
C TYR A 116 -1.54 -27.80 -8.02
N GLU A 117 -0.46 -28.01 -8.74
CA GLU A 117 -0.09 -29.29 -9.36
C GLU A 117 1.30 -29.73 -8.90
N LYS A 118 1.67 -30.97 -9.17
CA LYS A 118 2.97 -31.54 -8.77
C LYS A 118 4.17 -30.71 -9.18
N ASN A 119 4.14 -30.12 -10.39
CA ASN A 119 5.26 -29.37 -10.96
C ASN A 119 4.96 -27.88 -11.19
N LEU A 120 3.77 -27.40 -10.83
CA LEU A 120 3.34 -26.02 -11.06
C LEU A 120 2.40 -25.55 -9.97
N ILE A 121 2.80 -24.49 -9.27
CA ILE A 121 1.96 -23.81 -8.28
C ILE A 121 1.82 -22.36 -8.69
N LYS A 122 0.59 -21.95 -8.99
CA LYS A 122 0.25 -20.56 -9.32
C LYS A 122 -0.67 -19.98 -8.25
N PHE A 123 -0.35 -18.81 -7.73
CA PHE A 123 -1.03 -18.24 -6.57
C PHE A 123 -0.99 -16.72 -6.58
N ILE A 124 -1.97 -16.12 -5.89
CA ILE A 124 -2.03 -14.66 -5.67
C ILE A 124 -1.65 -14.40 -4.22
N LEU A 125 -0.64 -13.55 -3.99
CA LEU A 125 -0.22 -13.12 -2.66
C LEU A 125 -0.96 -11.83 -2.26
N HIS A 126 -1.48 -11.83 -1.03
CA HIS A 126 -2.06 -10.68 -0.34
C HIS A 126 -1.25 -10.37 0.91
N GLY A 127 0.01 -10.00 0.69
CA GLY A 127 0.93 -9.61 1.76
C GLY A 127 0.97 -8.11 2.00
N LYS A 128 1.71 -7.72 3.02
CA LYS A 128 2.03 -6.31 3.25
C LYS A 128 3.02 -5.80 2.21
N ARG A 129 4.00 -6.62 1.82
CA ARG A 129 5.07 -6.30 0.87
C ARG A 129 4.94 -7.02 -0.45
N LEU A 130 4.57 -8.31 -0.44
CA LEU A 130 4.43 -9.12 -1.65
C LEU A 130 2.97 -9.27 -2.02
N LYS A 131 2.65 -8.86 -3.23
CA LYS A 131 1.28 -8.76 -3.76
C LYS A 131 1.21 -9.31 -5.18
N GLY A 132 0.00 -9.67 -5.60
CA GLY A 132 -0.30 -10.10 -6.97
C GLY A 132 0.11 -11.53 -7.26
N MET A 133 0.17 -11.87 -8.55
CA MET A 133 0.28 -13.24 -9.03
C MET A 133 1.73 -13.70 -9.15
N TRP A 134 1.99 -14.91 -8.67
CA TRP A 134 3.30 -15.56 -8.66
C TRP A 134 3.18 -17.00 -9.11
N THR A 135 4.24 -17.51 -9.72
CA THR A 135 4.34 -18.90 -10.18
C THR A 135 5.59 -19.55 -9.60
N LEU A 136 5.43 -20.74 -9.04
CA LEU A 136 6.50 -21.70 -8.75
C LEU A 136 6.43 -22.80 -9.78
N THR A 137 7.51 -23.04 -10.51
CA THR A 137 7.62 -24.15 -11.47
C THR A 137 8.81 -25.05 -11.12
N HIS A 138 8.53 -26.36 -11.02
CA HIS A 138 9.53 -27.37 -10.74
C HIS A 138 10.34 -27.68 -12.01
N PHE A 139 11.65 -27.87 -11.88
CA PHE A 139 12.46 -28.23 -13.04
C PHE A 139 13.47 -29.36 -12.80
N LYS A 140 13.93 -29.55 -11.56
CA LYS A 140 14.85 -30.64 -11.24
C LYS A 140 14.92 -30.91 -9.73
N GLU A 141 14.78 -32.18 -9.30
CA GLU A 141 14.95 -32.61 -7.89
C GLU A 141 14.13 -31.72 -6.91
N ASN A 142 14.78 -31.00 -6.00
CA ASN A 142 14.13 -30.04 -5.11
C ASN A 142 14.13 -28.61 -5.66
N ASN A 143 14.57 -28.40 -6.89
CA ASN A 143 14.77 -27.08 -7.46
C ASN A 143 13.54 -26.62 -8.24
N TRP A 144 13.07 -25.43 -7.86
CA TRP A 144 11.95 -24.71 -8.44
C TRP A 144 12.40 -23.32 -8.89
N LEU A 145 11.61 -22.68 -9.74
CA LEU A 145 11.77 -21.29 -10.11
C LEU A 145 10.58 -20.49 -9.57
N LEU A 146 10.85 -19.48 -8.78
CA LEU A 146 9.85 -18.48 -8.36
C LEU A 146 9.86 -17.31 -9.34
N ILE A 147 8.73 -17.02 -9.95
CA ILE A 147 8.56 -16.01 -10.99
C ILE A 147 7.39 -15.12 -10.65
N LYS A 148 7.55 -13.80 -10.80
CA LYS A 148 6.44 -12.84 -10.75
C LYS A 148 5.69 -12.87 -12.08
N ASP A 149 4.40 -13.08 -12.05
CA ASP A 149 3.58 -12.97 -13.25
C ASP A 149 3.34 -11.48 -13.60
N LYS A 150 3.00 -11.22 -14.85
CA LYS A 150 2.63 -9.88 -15.29
C LYS A 150 1.26 -9.52 -14.72
N ASP A 151 1.22 -8.47 -13.91
CA ASP A 151 0.01 -7.87 -13.33
C ASP A 151 0.29 -6.43 -12.93
N TYR A 152 -0.65 -5.79 -12.21
CA TYR A 152 -0.49 -4.43 -11.68
C TYR A 152 0.82 -4.24 -10.91
N PHE A 153 1.27 -5.26 -10.16
CA PHE A 153 2.45 -5.21 -9.30
C PHE A 153 3.76 -5.59 -10.00
N GLU A 154 3.77 -5.88 -11.30
CA GLU A 154 5.05 -6.15 -11.99
C GLU A 154 6.01 -4.94 -11.84
N ASN A 155 7.29 -5.23 -11.52
CA ASN A 155 8.31 -4.20 -11.27
C ASN A 155 7.86 -3.12 -10.25
N TYR A 156 7.06 -3.54 -9.25
CA TYR A 156 6.47 -2.63 -8.26
C TYR A 156 7.53 -1.97 -7.39
N ILE A 157 8.49 -2.74 -6.86
CA ILE A 157 9.55 -2.25 -5.98
C ILE A 157 10.72 -3.23 -5.94
N ASP A 158 11.93 -2.73 -5.67
CA ASP A 158 13.05 -3.58 -5.25
C ASP A 158 12.88 -3.95 -3.77
N ILE A 159 12.68 -5.24 -3.49
CA ILE A 159 12.46 -5.77 -2.13
C ILE A 159 13.63 -5.47 -1.18
N LYS A 160 14.84 -5.25 -1.70
CA LYS A 160 16.03 -4.92 -0.90
C LYS A 160 15.93 -3.60 -0.18
N LYS A 161 14.96 -2.75 -0.53
CA LYS A 161 14.67 -1.50 0.20
C LYS A 161 14.05 -1.75 1.57
N TYR A 162 13.38 -2.87 1.78
CA TYR A 162 12.81 -3.24 3.06
C TYR A 162 13.87 -3.79 4.02
N LYS A 163 14.34 -2.98 4.95
CA LYS A 163 15.42 -3.31 5.90
C LYS A 163 14.92 -3.78 7.26
N ARG A 164 13.61 -3.76 7.51
CA ARG A 164 13.02 -3.96 8.84
C ARG A 164 11.93 -5.02 8.81
N SER A 165 11.75 -5.69 9.95
CA SER A 165 10.65 -6.65 10.16
C SER A 165 9.29 -5.98 10.05
N ILE A 166 8.33 -6.66 9.39
CA ILE A 166 6.90 -6.23 9.42
C ILE A 166 6.24 -6.46 10.77
N LYS A 167 6.82 -7.33 11.62
CA LYS A 167 6.29 -7.70 12.94
C LYS A 167 6.70 -6.71 14.01
N THR A 168 8.00 -6.40 14.07
CA THR A 168 8.59 -5.66 15.18
C THR A 168 9.22 -4.33 14.78
N GLY A 169 9.34 -4.06 13.47
CA GLY A 169 10.04 -2.89 12.94
C GLY A 169 11.55 -2.93 13.15
N ARG A 170 12.09 -4.01 13.69
CA ARG A 170 13.53 -4.17 13.98
C ARG A 170 14.33 -4.52 12.71
N THR A 171 15.57 -4.08 12.67
CA THR A 171 16.60 -4.56 11.73
C THR A 171 17.14 -5.93 12.18
N PHE A 172 17.97 -6.58 11.36
CA PHE A 172 18.64 -7.83 11.73
C PHE A 172 19.49 -7.69 12.99
N GLU A 173 20.28 -6.64 13.09
CA GLU A 173 21.11 -6.37 14.26
C GLU A 173 20.27 -6.21 15.53
N GLU A 174 19.17 -5.46 15.42
CA GLU A 174 18.24 -5.26 16.54
C GLU A 174 17.52 -6.55 16.95
N ILE A 175 17.22 -7.46 16.00
CA ILE A 175 16.67 -8.78 16.30
C ILE A 175 17.72 -9.65 16.98
N LYS A 176 18.94 -9.69 16.43
CA LYS A 176 20.06 -10.47 16.98
C LYS A 176 20.36 -10.06 18.42
N ASN A 177 20.36 -8.78 18.70
CA ASN A 177 20.63 -8.22 20.04
C ASN A 177 19.38 -8.21 20.94
N ASN A 178 18.28 -8.85 20.53
CA ASN A 178 17.00 -8.89 21.25
C ASN A 178 16.52 -7.50 21.73
N SER A 179 16.74 -6.48 20.94
CA SER A 179 16.32 -5.11 21.20
C SER A 179 14.80 -4.99 21.27
N LYS A 180 14.28 -3.95 21.91
CA LYS A 180 12.85 -3.64 21.95
C LYS A 180 12.28 -3.43 20.54
N ASN A 181 11.00 -3.71 20.35
CA ASN A 181 10.30 -3.42 19.11
C ASN A 181 10.38 -1.92 18.77
N LYS A 182 10.56 -1.60 17.50
CA LYS A 182 10.58 -0.20 17.05
C LYS A 182 9.19 0.40 17.08
N THR A 183 9.12 1.56 17.69
CA THR A 183 7.92 2.40 17.71
C THR A 183 8.34 3.84 17.46
N ILE A 184 7.44 4.62 16.93
CA ILE A 184 7.64 6.08 16.84
C ILE A 184 7.11 6.68 18.14
N GLU A 185 8.03 7.22 18.95
CA GLU A 185 7.68 7.99 20.12
C GLU A 185 7.08 9.34 19.72
N ILE A 186 5.99 9.70 20.38
CA ILE A 186 5.30 10.95 20.11
C ILE A 186 5.72 12.03 21.12
N THR A 187 6.23 13.15 20.61
CA THR A 187 6.51 14.34 21.40
C THR A 187 5.37 15.34 21.30
N ASN A 188 5.18 16.17 22.33
CA ASN A 188 4.10 17.16 22.37
C ASN A 188 2.72 16.57 22.07
N LYS A 189 2.42 15.38 22.66
CA LYS A 189 1.24 14.57 22.39
C LYS A 189 -0.09 15.33 22.55
N ASP A 190 -0.18 16.23 23.53
CA ASP A 190 -1.39 16.96 23.91
C ASP A 190 -1.57 18.28 23.13
N LYS A 191 -0.64 18.57 22.19
CA LYS A 191 -0.72 19.77 21.36
C LYS A 191 -1.94 19.71 20.47
N LYS A 192 -2.81 20.71 20.57
CA LYS A 192 -4.00 20.87 19.71
C LYS A 192 -3.56 21.27 18.29
N ILE A 193 -3.96 20.48 17.32
CA ILE A 193 -3.62 20.69 15.91
C ILE A 193 -4.81 21.22 15.13
N ILE A 194 -5.98 20.61 15.28
CA ILE A 194 -7.23 21.01 14.62
C ILE A 194 -8.32 21.10 15.70
N ASP A 195 -8.80 22.26 16.00
CA ASP A 195 -9.79 22.47 17.07
C ASP A 195 -9.32 21.81 18.39
N ASN A 196 -10.07 20.83 18.90
CA ASN A 196 -9.71 20.05 20.09
C ASN A 196 -8.94 18.75 19.76
N ILE A 197 -8.69 18.47 18.48
CA ILE A 197 -7.96 17.25 18.05
C ILE A 197 -6.47 17.47 18.30
N THR A 198 -5.89 16.59 19.12
CA THR A 198 -4.48 16.64 19.50
C THR A 198 -3.58 15.92 18.52
N LYS A 199 -2.28 16.12 18.64
CA LYS A 199 -1.27 15.36 17.91
C LYS A 199 -1.39 13.85 18.20
N ASN A 200 -1.73 13.49 19.44
CA ASN A 200 -1.93 12.09 19.84
C ASN A 200 -3.15 11.45 19.16
N ASP A 201 -4.24 12.20 18.99
CA ASP A 201 -5.43 11.71 18.30
C ASP A 201 -5.12 11.41 16.83
N ILE A 202 -4.40 12.32 16.18
CA ILE A 202 -3.93 12.14 14.79
C ILE A 202 -2.98 10.94 14.67
N MET A 203 -2.02 10.81 15.58
CA MET A 203 -1.10 9.67 15.62
C MET A 203 -1.86 8.35 15.80
N SER A 204 -2.83 8.33 16.72
CA SER A 204 -3.68 7.16 17.00
C SER A 204 -4.53 6.79 15.78
N TYR A 205 -5.06 7.78 15.08
CA TYR A 205 -5.77 7.60 13.83
C TYR A 205 -4.89 6.91 12.78
N TYR A 206 -3.71 7.48 12.48
CA TYR A 206 -2.82 6.91 11.47
C TYR A 206 -2.28 5.53 11.86
N LYS A 207 -2.09 5.25 13.15
CA LYS A 207 -1.76 3.89 13.63
C LYS A 207 -2.85 2.87 13.27
N LYS A 208 -4.13 3.26 13.34
CA LYS A 208 -5.28 2.39 13.05
C LYS A 208 -5.53 2.22 11.56
N VAL A 209 -5.40 3.27 10.77
CA VAL A 209 -5.69 3.22 9.31
C VAL A 209 -4.50 2.80 8.46
N ALA A 210 -3.30 2.68 9.03
CA ALA A 210 -2.08 2.41 8.29
C ALA A 210 -2.20 1.22 7.33
N ASP A 211 -2.76 0.09 7.77
CA ASP A 211 -2.87 -1.13 6.95
C ASP A 211 -3.83 -0.95 5.75
N ARG A 212 -4.80 -0.02 5.84
CA ARG A 212 -5.71 0.36 4.74
C ARG A 212 -5.10 1.44 3.83
N MET A 213 -4.32 2.36 4.39
CA MET A 213 -3.75 3.52 3.69
C MET A 213 -2.49 3.17 2.90
N LEU A 214 -1.59 2.38 3.50
CA LEU A 214 -0.28 2.07 2.93
C LEU A 214 -0.32 1.47 1.52
N PRO A 215 -1.23 0.57 1.14
CA PRO A 215 -1.30 0.06 -0.22
C PRO A 215 -1.38 1.15 -1.30
N TYR A 216 -1.98 2.30 -0.99
CA TYR A 216 -2.10 3.44 -1.91
C TYR A 216 -0.93 4.40 -1.83
N LEU A 217 -0.26 4.48 -0.65
CA LEU A 217 0.75 5.48 -0.33
C LEU A 217 2.18 4.98 -0.55
N GLU A 218 2.43 3.71 -0.26
CA GLU A 218 3.78 3.13 -0.35
C GLU A 218 4.36 3.20 -1.77
N ASN A 219 5.68 3.41 -1.85
CA ASN A 219 6.39 3.47 -3.13
C ASN A 219 5.84 4.52 -4.11
N ARG A 220 5.23 5.60 -3.61
CA ARG A 220 4.80 6.76 -4.42
C ARG A 220 5.44 8.02 -3.87
N PRO A 221 6.00 8.90 -4.72
CA PRO A 221 6.42 10.21 -4.25
C PRO A 221 5.23 10.92 -3.61
N ILE A 222 5.48 11.55 -2.48
CA ILE A 222 4.44 12.25 -1.71
C ILE A 222 4.77 13.73 -1.57
N SER A 223 3.72 14.51 -1.33
CA SER A 223 3.79 15.85 -0.76
C SER A 223 2.91 15.83 0.49
N VAL A 224 3.35 16.48 1.53
CA VAL A 224 2.60 16.54 2.78
C VAL A 224 2.30 17.97 3.18
N ILE A 225 1.21 18.16 3.91
CA ILE A 225 0.91 19.44 4.55
C ILE A 225 1.22 19.29 6.03
N ARG A 226 2.04 20.21 6.53
CA ARG A 226 2.49 20.26 7.91
C ARG A 226 1.78 21.39 8.66
N ALA A 227 1.51 21.14 9.94
CA ALA A 227 0.96 22.14 10.87
C ALA A 227 1.65 22.04 12.23
N PRO A 228 2.94 22.42 12.34
CA PRO A 228 3.72 22.26 13.58
C PRO A 228 3.12 22.97 14.77
N SER A 229 2.43 24.09 14.55
CA SER A 229 1.81 24.91 15.60
C SER A 229 0.28 24.88 15.57
N GLY A 230 -0.31 23.89 14.85
CA GLY A 230 -1.74 23.79 14.61
C GLY A 230 -2.20 24.65 13.43
N ILE A 231 -3.39 24.34 12.88
CA ILE A 231 -3.89 24.97 11.65
C ILE A 231 -4.12 26.48 11.77
N LYS A 232 -4.38 26.98 12.97
CA LYS A 232 -4.57 28.43 13.22
C LYS A 232 -3.30 29.25 13.07
N ASN A 233 -2.14 28.63 13.24
CA ASN A 233 -0.83 29.27 13.22
C ASN A 233 -0.08 29.03 11.88
N GLY A 234 -0.79 28.59 10.87
CA GLY A 234 -0.26 28.38 9.52
C GLY A 234 0.03 26.92 9.18
N ILE A 235 -0.10 26.64 7.92
CA ILE A 235 0.20 25.34 7.30
C ILE A 235 1.17 25.55 6.15
N PHE A 236 2.03 24.56 5.88
CA PHE A 236 2.95 24.63 4.76
C PHE A 236 3.17 23.28 4.09
N TYR A 237 3.51 23.33 2.82
CA TYR A 237 3.74 22.16 1.99
C TYR A 237 5.21 21.72 2.07
N LYS A 238 5.42 20.41 2.28
CA LYS A 238 6.73 19.76 2.14
C LYS A 238 6.67 18.79 0.97
N LYS A 239 7.56 18.96 -0.01
CA LYS A 239 7.67 18.11 -1.20
C LYS A 239 9.02 17.41 -1.29
N HIS A 240 10.03 17.93 -0.60
CA HIS A 240 11.42 17.50 -0.66
C HIS A 240 11.91 17.08 0.72
N LEU A 241 12.82 16.13 0.75
CA LEU A 241 13.46 15.68 1.96
C LEU A 241 14.77 16.48 2.14
N GLU A 242 14.84 17.30 3.17
CA GLU A 242 16.01 18.12 3.46
C GLU A 242 17.12 17.31 4.13
N ASN A 243 16.74 16.39 5.04
CA ASN A 243 17.66 15.52 5.76
C ASN A 243 17.29 14.05 5.59
N LYS A 244 18.28 13.14 5.70
CA LYS A 244 18.06 11.70 5.65
C LYS A 244 17.37 11.24 6.95
N GLU A 245 16.06 11.19 6.95
CA GLU A 245 15.28 10.59 8.04
C GLU A 245 15.17 9.07 7.83
N GLY A 246 15.50 8.30 8.87
CA GLY A 246 15.75 6.86 8.78
C GLY A 246 14.58 5.95 8.40
N TYR A 247 13.37 6.52 8.16
CA TYR A 247 12.17 5.76 7.79
C TYR A 247 11.59 6.17 6.45
N LEU A 248 12.24 7.08 5.73
CA LEU A 248 11.79 7.59 4.45
C LEU A 248 12.80 7.24 3.36
N GLU A 249 12.30 6.96 2.17
CA GLU A 249 13.13 6.65 1.01
C GLU A 249 13.19 7.85 0.07
N LYS A 250 14.38 8.12 -0.45
CA LYS A 250 14.61 9.18 -1.43
C LYS A 250 14.45 8.67 -2.86
N ILE A 251 13.96 9.54 -3.72
CA ILE A 251 14.02 9.39 -5.16
C ILE A 251 14.43 10.72 -5.79
N ASN A 252 15.50 10.67 -6.58
CA ASN A 252 15.93 11.80 -7.36
C ASN A 252 15.11 11.88 -8.65
N ILE A 253 14.44 13.01 -8.89
CA ILE A 253 13.63 13.24 -10.08
C ILE A 253 14.17 14.46 -10.80
N THR A 254 14.90 14.22 -11.88
CA THR A 254 15.39 15.26 -12.78
C THR A 254 14.26 15.85 -13.61
N SER A 255 14.31 17.16 -13.84
CA SER A 255 13.42 17.88 -14.74
C SER A 255 14.23 18.91 -15.52
N LYS A 256 13.81 19.19 -16.76
CA LYS A 256 14.47 20.19 -17.61
C LYS A 256 14.51 21.61 -17.00
N SER A 257 13.60 21.91 -16.08
CA SER A 257 13.44 23.24 -15.46
C SER A 257 13.94 23.34 -14.02
N ASP A 258 14.25 22.23 -13.34
CA ASP A 258 14.66 22.24 -11.94
C ASP A 258 16.02 21.57 -11.77
N LYS A 259 16.88 22.19 -10.94
CA LYS A 259 18.00 21.48 -10.32
C LYS A 259 17.46 20.20 -9.69
N GLU A 260 18.26 19.11 -9.72
CA GLU A 260 17.93 17.85 -9.07
C GLU A 260 17.38 18.08 -7.68
N LYS A 261 16.13 17.61 -7.42
CA LYS A 261 15.50 17.69 -6.12
C LYS A 261 15.16 16.31 -5.61
N ASP A 262 15.49 16.06 -4.36
CA ASP A 262 15.16 14.83 -3.65
C ASP A 262 13.69 14.83 -3.26
N TYR A 263 12.88 14.14 -4.05
CA TYR A 263 11.55 13.71 -3.60
C TYR A 263 11.69 12.51 -2.66
N TYR A 264 10.61 12.19 -1.96
CA TYR A 264 10.63 11.08 -1.03
C TYR A 264 9.31 10.29 -1.03
N TYR A 265 9.36 9.09 -0.48
CA TYR A 265 8.20 8.22 -0.36
C TYR A 265 8.30 7.34 0.90
N ILE A 266 7.16 6.77 1.26
CA ILE A 266 6.98 5.90 2.43
C ILE A 266 6.99 4.44 1.97
N LEU A 267 7.62 3.56 2.75
CA LEU A 267 7.62 2.11 2.51
C LEU A 267 6.75 1.34 3.48
N ASP A 268 6.56 1.85 4.69
CA ASP A 268 5.93 1.10 5.76
C ASP A 268 5.27 2.01 6.81
N LYS A 269 4.70 1.37 7.82
CA LYS A 269 4.03 2.06 8.94
C LYS A 269 4.95 2.97 9.73
N LEU A 270 6.23 2.62 9.90
CA LEU A 270 7.17 3.47 10.62
C LEU A 270 7.43 4.77 9.85
N GLY A 271 7.57 4.69 8.51
CA GLY A 271 7.70 5.86 7.65
C GLY A 271 6.48 6.77 7.73
N LEU A 272 5.26 6.22 7.70
CA LEU A 272 4.03 6.99 7.85
C LEU A 272 3.99 7.70 9.21
N LEU A 273 4.25 6.96 10.29
CA LEU A 273 4.15 7.51 11.64
C LEU A 273 5.30 8.48 11.96
N SER A 274 6.48 8.34 11.34
CA SER A 274 7.56 9.31 11.47
C SER A 274 7.18 10.66 10.86
N GLU A 275 6.52 10.66 9.69
CA GLU A 275 5.99 11.91 9.11
C GLU A 275 4.94 12.57 10.04
N VAL A 276 4.04 11.77 10.64
CA VAL A 276 3.07 12.29 11.61
C VAL A 276 3.78 12.89 12.83
N GLN A 277 4.84 12.23 13.33
CA GLN A 277 5.66 12.76 14.42
C GLN A 277 6.31 14.10 14.02
N MET A 278 6.73 14.25 12.77
CA MET A 278 7.29 15.48 12.20
C MET A 278 6.23 16.54 11.84
N ASN A 279 5.00 16.37 12.35
CA ASN A 279 3.85 17.27 12.15
C ASN A 279 3.32 17.33 10.72
N SER A 280 3.52 16.29 9.94
CA SER A 280 2.89 16.09 8.63
C SER A 280 1.58 15.34 8.84
N TYR A 281 0.45 15.97 8.52
CA TYR A 281 -0.85 15.41 8.86
C TYR A 281 -1.78 15.18 7.66
N GLU A 282 -1.53 15.84 6.54
CA GLU A 282 -2.26 15.63 5.30
C GLU A 282 -1.30 15.13 4.22
N PHE A 283 -1.63 14.00 3.60
CA PHE A 283 -0.78 13.31 2.63
C PHE A 283 -1.37 13.39 1.23
N HIS A 284 -0.55 13.78 0.29
CA HIS A 284 -0.86 13.82 -1.14
C HIS A 284 0.12 12.95 -1.90
N LEU A 285 -0.35 12.20 -2.87
CA LEU A 285 0.45 11.24 -3.62
C LEU A 285 0.48 11.55 -5.13
N TRP A 286 1.53 11.08 -5.79
CA TRP A 286 1.62 11.08 -7.24
C TRP A 286 0.81 9.93 -7.84
N GLY A 287 0.32 10.12 -9.07
CA GLY A 287 -0.33 9.06 -9.86
C GLY A 287 0.62 7.97 -10.36
N ALA A 288 1.90 7.94 -9.94
CA ALA A 288 2.90 6.96 -10.35
C ALA A 288 3.71 6.43 -9.18
N ASN A 289 4.17 5.18 -9.27
CA ASN A 289 5.11 4.59 -8.31
C ASN A 289 6.53 5.16 -8.50
N ALA A 290 7.29 5.28 -7.41
CA ALA A 290 8.68 5.72 -7.45
C ALA A 290 9.56 4.81 -8.34
N SER A 291 9.32 3.50 -8.33
CA SER A 291 10.01 2.53 -9.18
C SER A 291 9.67 2.66 -10.67
N LYS A 292 8.54 3.28 -11.01
CA LYS A 292 8.05 3.48 -12.38
C LYS A 292 7.58 4.93 -12.58
N ILE A 293 8.39 5.89 -12.18
CA ILE A 293 8.03 7.30 -12.09
C ILE A 293 7.54 7.93 -13.40
N ASN A 294 7.92 7.36 -14.53
CA ASN A 294 7.51 7.82 -15.86
C ASN A 294 6.31 7.05 -16.45
N SER A 295 5.71 6.13 -15.66
CA SER A 295 4.57 5.32 -16.06
C SER A 295 3.46 5.45 -15.01
N PRO A 296 2.60 6.49 -15.11
CA PRO A 296 1.49 6.69 -14.19
C PRO A 296 0.48 5.53 -14.28
N ASN A 297 -0.10 5.20 -13.12
CA ASN A 297 -1.00 4.05 -12.99
C ASN A 297 -2.22 4.32 -12.09
N MET A 298 -2.44 5.57 -11.70
CA MET A 298 -3.59 5.97 -10.90
C MET A 298 -4.11 7.32 -11.44
N MET A 299 -5.20 7.25 -12.21
CA MET A 299 -5.87 8.42 -12.76
C MET A 299 -6.90 8.95 -11.79
N VAL A 300 -7.03 10.26 -11.66
CA VAL A 300 -7.99 10.88 -10.76
C VAL A 300 -8.75 12.00 -11.45
N PHE A 301 -10.03 12.07 -11.17
CA PHE A 301 -10.90 13.18 -11.52
C PHE A 301 -11.44 13.78 -10.21
N ASP A 302 -11.21 15.07 -10.01
CA ASP A 302 -11.73 15.83 -8.88
C ASP A 302 -12.87 16.71 -9.38
N LEU A 303 -14.08 16.46 -8.90
CA LEU A 303 -15.26 17.24 -9.29
C LEU A 303 -15.46 18.38 -8.30
N ASP A 304 -15.12 19.59 -8.72
CA ASP A 304 -15.22 20.81 -7.94
C ASP A 304 -16.48 21.61 -8.33
N PRO A 305 -17.55 21.61 -7.53
CA PRO A 305 -18.75 22.38 -7.83
C PRO A 305 -18.56 23.87 -7.55
N ASP A 306 -19.28 24.72 -8.30
CA ASP A 306 -19.54 26.10 -7.89
C ASP A 306 -20.19 26.09 -6.50
N GLU A 307 -19.85 27.05 -5.65
CA GLU A 307 -20.28 27.10 -4.24
C GLU A 307 -21.80 27.17 -4.07
N LYS A 308 -22.51 27.64 -5.09
CA LYS A 308 -23.97 27.77 -5.07
C LYS A 308 -24.73 26.53 -5.53
N LEU A 309 -24.03 25.53 -6.05
CA LEU A 309 -24.66 24.32 -6.55
C LEU A 309 -25.11 23.41 -5.39
N PRO A 310 -26.34 22.85 -5.44
CA PRO A 310 -26.78 21.85 -4.51
C PRO A 310 -25.91 20.60 -4.54
N ILE A 311 -25.82 19.90 -3.40
CA ILE A 311 -25.04 18.65 -3.30
C ILE A 311 -25.54 17.58 -4.29
N ASP A 312 -26.83 17.55 -4.59
CA ASP A 312 -27.40 16.57 -5.50
C ASP A 312 -26.97 16.80 -6.96
N THR A 313 -26.73 18.07 -7.35
CA THR A 313 -26.11 18.39 -8.63
C THR A 313 -24.69 17.81 -8.72
N LEU A 314 -23.90 17.94 -7.65
CA LEU A 314 -22.56 17.32 -7.59
C LEU A 314 -22.64 15.79 -7.64
N ARG A 315 -23.56 15.19 -6.90
CA ARG A 315 -23.77 13.73 -6.92
C ARG A 315 -24.16 13.22 -8.30
N GLN A 316 -25.01 13.98 -9.01
CA GLN A 316 -25.36 13.65 -10.39
C GLN A 316 -24.11 13.72 -11.28
N GLY A 317 -23.26 14.74 -11.13
CA GLY A 317 -22.00 14.82 -11.88
C GLY A 317 -21.07 13.67 -11.63
N VAL A 318 -21.01 13.16 -10.40
CA VAL A 318 -20.25 11.94 -10.06
C VAL A 318 -20.81 10.72 -10.78
N LYS A 319 -22.15 10.59 -10.89
CA LYS A 319 -22.84 9.50 -11.60
C LYS A 319 -22.61 9.60 -13.11
N ASP A 320 -22.72 10.79 -13.68
CA ASP A 320 -22.52 11.03 -15.12
C ASP A 320 -21.08 10.66 -15.54
N LEU A 321 -20.07 11.05 -14.73
CA LEU A 321 -18.68 10.65 -15.01
C LEU A 321 -18.47 9.13 -14.85
N LYS A 322 -19.11 8.53 -13.85
CA LYS A 322 -19.05 7.08 -13.67
C LYS A 322 -19.59 6.34 -14.91
N GLU A 323 -20.71 6.77 -15.44
CA GLU A 323 -21.31 6.18 -16.65
C GLU A 323 -20.37 6.27 -17.85
N ILE A 324 -19.73 7.43 -18.06
CA ILE A 324 -18.73 7.60 -19.11
C ILE A 324 -17.56 6.63 -18.92
N LEU A 325 -17.06 6.48 -17.70
CA LEU A 325 -15.95 5.56 -17.41
C LEU A 325 -16.35 4.10 -17.60
N ASP A 326 -17.57 3.72 -17.18
CA ASP A 326 -18.11 2.36 -17.38
C ASP A 326 -18.25 2.03 -18.87
N ASN A 327 -18.76 2.97 -19.69
CA ASN A 327 -18.88 2.82 -21.14
C ASN A 327 -17.51 2.68 -21.84
N LEU A 328 -16.46 3.23 -21.23
CA LEU A 328 -15.08 3.05 -21.67
C LEU A 328 -14.41 1.78 -21.09
N ASN A 329 -15.17 0.93 -20.38
CA ASN A 329 -14.66 -0.23 -19.64
C ASN A 329 -13.55 0.10 -18.65
N LEU A 330 -13.59 1.29 -18.04
CA LEU A 330 -12.66 1.76 -17.02
C LEU A 330 -13.30 1.61 -15.64
N LYS A 331 -12.92 0.58 -14.91
CA LYS A 331 -13.39 0.39 -13.54
C LYS A 331 -12.93 1.54 -12.66
N SER A 332 -13.86 2.15 -11.95
CA SER A 332 -13.61 3.36 -11.17
C SER A 332 -14.00 3.20 -9.71
N TYR A 333 -13.36 3.99 -8.86
CA TYR A 333 -13.49 3.93 -7.41
C TYR A 333 -13.74 5.32 -6.84
N LEU A 334 -14.65 5.40 -5.88
CA LEU A 334 -15.13 6.65 -5.33
C LEU A 334 -14.53 6.91 -3.95
N LYS A 335 -14.12 8.14 -3.68
CA LYS A 335 -13.81 8.62 -2.33
C LYS A 335 -14.27 10.05 -2.09
N THR A 336 -14.51 10.38 -0.82
CA THR A 336 -14.68 11.77 -0.43
C THR A 336 -13.35 12.51 -0.58
N SER A 337 -13.38 13.80 -0.94
CA SER A 337 -12.16 14.61 -0.94
C SER A 337 -11.78 15.09 0.48
N GLY A 338 -12.70 15.00 1.45
CA GLY A 338 -12.61 15.67 2.74
C GLY A 338 -12.71 17.20 2.61
N GLY A 339 -13.16 17.68 1.47
CA GLY A 339 -13.40 19.08 1.10
C GLY A 339 -14.78 19.30 0.52
N LYS A 340 -14.87 19.97 -0.63
CA LYS A 340 -16.16 20.31 -1.27
C LYS A 340 -16.66 19.23 -2.23
N GLY A 341 -15.76 18.40 -2.79
CA GLY A 341 -16.06 17.48 -3.87
C GLY A 341 -15.79 16.01 -3.55
N TYR A 342 -15.92 15.20 -4.60
CA TYR A 342 -15.54 13.77 -4.60
C TYR A 342 -14.43 13.55 -5.61
N HIS A 343 -13.57 12.56 -5.33
CA HIS A 343 -12.61 12.06 -6.30
C HIS A 343 -13.09 10.72 -6.85
N ILE A 344 -13.03 10.60 -8.17
CA ILE A 344 -13.17 9.32 -8.86
C ILE A 344 -11.77 8.90 -9.28
N VAL A 345 -11.36 7.70 -8.87
CA VAL A 345 -9.99 7.19 -9.08
C VAL A 345 -10.08 5.92 -9.93
N VAL A 346 -9.25 5.88 -10.99
CA VAL A 346 -9.20 4.77 -11.95
C VAL A 346 -7.81 4.16 -11.92
N PRO A 347 -7.66 2.88 -11.52
CA PRO A 347 -6.39 2.16 -11.70
C PRO A 347 -6.13 1.93 -13.19
N ILE A 348 -4.89 2.17 -13.62
CA ILE A 348 -4.48 1.98 -15.02
C ILE A 348 -3.35 0.97 -15.07
N HIS A 349 -3.58 -0.15 -15.73
CA HIS A 349 -2.59 -1.23 -15.88
C HIS A 349 -1.71 -1.07 -17.13
N ALA A 350 -2.14 -0.27 -18.09
CA ALA A 350 -1.39 0.00 -19.32
C ALA A 350 -0.12 0.81 -19.05
N LYS A 351 0.96 0.49 -19.76
CA LYS A 351 2.22 1.24 -19.69
C LYS A 351 2.10 2.53 -20.51
N LEU A 352 1.59 3.57 -19.89
CA LEU A 352 1.41 4.88 -20.53
C LEU A 352 2.52 5.85 -20.10
N THR A 353 2.94 6.73 -21.00
CA THR A 353 3.72 7.93 -20.65
C THR A 353 2.81 8.98 -20.01
N TRP A 354 3.38 9.92 -19.24
CA TRP A 354 2.61 11.01 -18.65
C TRP A 354 1.83 11.83 -19.70
N THR A 355 2.40 12.06 -20.88
CA THR A 355 1.73 12.78 -21.96
C THR A 355 0.47 12.05 -22.46
N LYS A 356 0.57 10.74 -22.70
CA LYS A 356 -0.58 9.94 -23.13
C LYS A 356 -1.63 9.82 -22.01
N PHE A 357 -1.17 9.63 -20.80
CA PHE A 357 -2.03 9.52 -19.61
C PHE A 357 -2.85 10.80 -19.37
N TYR A 358 -2.17 11.95 -19.42
CA TYR A 358 -2.81 13.25 -19.34
C TYR A 358 -3.84 13.43 -20.46
N LYS A 359 -3.46 13.15 -21.71
CA LYS A 359 -4.35 13.33 -22.87
C LYS A 359 -5.61 12.46 -22.80
N ILE A 360 -5.49 11.24 -22.26
CA ILE A 360 -6.66 10.38 -22.03
C ILE A 360 -7.57 11.01 -20.98
N SER A 361 -7.03 11.46 -19.85
CA SER A 361 -7.85 12.10 -18.79
C SER A 361 -8.49 13.41 -19.26
N GLU A 362 -7.79 14.19 -20.07
CA GLU A 362 -8.31 15.40 -20.71
C GLU A 362 -9.48 15.06 -21.65
N ASN A 363 -9.31 14.08 -22.52
CA ASN A 363 -10.35 13.68 -23.48
C ASN A 363 -11.62 13.16 -22.77
N ILE A 364 -11.48 12.43 -21.65
CA ILE A 364 -12.63 12.00 -20.83
C ILE A 364 -13.36 13.20 -20.24
N ALA A 365 -12.62 14.18 -19.70
CA ALA A 365 -13.21 15.39 -19.14
C ALA A 365 -13.91 16.25 -20.23
N ILE A 366 -13.31 16.38 -21.41
CA ILE A 366 -13.89 17.07 -22.57
C ILE A 366 -15.15 16.34 -23.07
N LEU A 367 -15.12 15.01 -23.12
CA LEU A 367 -16.30 14.22 -23.49
C LEU A 367 -17.47 14.52 -22.55
N MET A 368 -17.24 14.58 -21.24
CA MET A 368 -18.27 14.92 -20.26
C MET A 368 -18.79 16.36 -20.42
N GLU A 369 -17.88 17.34 -20.66
CA GLU A 369 -18.26 18.74 -20.94
C GLU A 369 -19.11 18.85 -22.21
N ASN A 370 -18.72 18.17 -23.29
CA ASN A 370 -19.46 18.19 -24.56
C ASN A 370 -20.82 17.51 -24.48
N THR A 371 -20.94 16.44 -23.65
CA THR A 371 -22.21 15.75 -23.45
C THR A 371 -23.20 16.60 -22.65
N TYR A 372 -22.70 17.40 -21.69
CA TYR A 372 -23.52 18.22 -20.81
C TYR A 372 -22.92 19.63 -20.62
N PRO A 373 -22.87 20.45 -21.69
CA PRO A 373 -22.12 21.71 -21.70
C PRO A 373 -22.63 22.75 -20.69
N ASP A 374 -23.89 22.67 -20.30
CA ASP A 374 -24.48 23.59 -19.31
C ASP A 374 -24.16 23.20 -17.85
N LYS A 375 -23.74 21.96 -17.60
CA LYS A 375 -23.49 21.42 -16.26
C LYS A 375 -22.02 21.37 -15.88
N TYR A 376 -21.13 21.10 -16.85
CA TYR A 376 -19.72 20.81 -16.60
C TYR A 376 -18.81 21.75 -17.38
N THR A 377 -17.59 21.90 -16.86
CA THR A 377 -16.53 22.63 -17.57
C THR A 377 -15.14 22.07 -17.25
N THR A 378 -14.26 22.08 -18.25
CA THR A 378 -12.83 21.77 -18.12
C THR A 378 -11.99 23.05 -17.97
N SER A 379 -12.62 24.23 -18.01
CA SER A 379 -11.92 25.51 -17.93
C SER A 379 -11.38 25.80 -16.55
N ILE A 380 -10.08 26.12 -16.46
CA ILE A 380 -9.43 26.56 -15.22
C ILE A 380 -9.92 27.93 -14.77
N ARG A 381 -10.45 28.74 -15.67
CA ARG A 381 -10.91 30.11 -15.41
C ARG A 381 -12.14 30.10 -14.53
N LYS A 382 -12.07 30.81 -13.39
CA LYS A 382 -13.16 30.88 -12.40
C LYS A 382 -14.46 31.48 -12.96
N ASP A 383 -14.36 32.46 -13.86
CA ASP A 383 -15.52 33.08 -14.52
C ASP A 383 -16.33 32.07 -15.35
N LYS A 384 -15.66 31.08 -15.96
CA LYS A 384 -16.27 29.98 -16.74
C LYS A 384 -16.87 28.86 -15.90
N ARG A 385 -16.62 28.84 -14.59
CA ARG A 385 -17.12 27.80 -13.64
C ARG A 385 -18.43 28.18 -12.98
N LYS A 386 -18.91 29.40 -13.17
CA LYS A 386 -20.13 29.91 -12.53
C LYS A 386 -21.33 29.04 -12.91
N GLY A 387 -21.98 28.47 -11.91
CA GLY A 387 -23.13 27.57 -12.08
C GLY A 387 -22.78 26.17 -12.62
N LYS A 388 -21.49 25.83 -12.73
CA LYS A 388 -21.03 24.54 -13.29
C LYS A 388 -20.15 23.77 -12.31
N ILE A 389 -19.95 22.49 -12.59
CA ILE A 389 -18.95 21.66 -11.92
C ILE A 389 -17.68 21.66 -12.79
N PHE A 390 -16.56 22.04 -12.19
CA PHE A 390 -15.25 21.92 -12.83
C PHE A 390 -14.74 20.48 -12.70
N ILE A 391 -14.36 19.88 -13.83
CA ILE A 391 -13.75 18.55 -13.90
C ILE A 391 -12.23 18.75 -13.85
N ASP A 392 -11.64 18.69 -12.64
CA ASP A 392 -10.19 18.80 -12.49
C ASP A 392 -9.50 17.48 -12.86
N TYR A 393 -9.08 17.38 -14.12
CA TYR A 393 -8.23 16.31 -14.65
C TYR A 393 -6.74 16.67 -14.60
N LEU A 394 -6.38 17.90 -14.21
CA LEU A 394 -5.01 18.41 -14.19
C LEU A 394 -4.12 17.70 -13.19
N ARG A 395 -4.72 16.98 -12.23
CA ARG A 395 -4.00 16.12 -11.29
C ARG A 395 -3.27 14.95 -11.98
N ASN A 396 -3.58 14.66 -13.24
CA ASN A 396 -2.99 13.56 -14.01
C ASN A 396 -1.71 13.95 -14.76
N GLN A 397 -0.96 14.92 -14.25
CA GLN A 397 0.31 15.37 -14.77
C GLN A 397 1.49 14.94 -13.89
N LYS A 398 2.69 14.84 -14.49
CA LYS A 398 3.92 14.60 -13.73
C LYS A 398 4.13 15.74 -12.72
N LYS A 399 4.46 15.41 -11.47
CA LYS A 399 4.59 16.32 -10.32
C LYS A 399 3.26 16.83 -9.72
N ALA A 400 2.13 16.61 -10.35
CA ALA A 400 0.84 16.89 -9.74
C ALA A 400 0.52 15.83 -8.67
N THR A 401 -0.21 16.24 -7.65
CA THR A 401 -0.59 15.39 -6.52
C THR A 401 -2.07 15.51 -6.21
N PHE A 402 -2.62 14.49 -5.62
CA PHE A 402 -3.97 14.48 -5.06
C PHE A 402 -3.98 13.84 -3.67
N VAL A 403 -4.95 14.21 -2.85
CA VAL A 403 -5.03 13.73 -1.47
C VAL A 403 -5.17 12.20 -1.44
N ALA A 404 -4.33 11.56 -0.61
CA ALA A 404 -4.30 10.13 -0.47
C ALA A 404 -5.60 9.59 0.15
N PRO A 405 -6.06 8.38 -0.24
CA PRO A 405 -7.10 7.67 0.52
C PRO A 405 -6.70 7.55 1.99
N TYR A 406 -7.67 7.72 2.89
CA TYR A 406 -7.50 7.72 4.35
C TYR A 406 -6.70 8.90 4.92
N SER A 407 -6.24 9.87 4.12
CA SER A 407 -5.60 11.08 4.65
C SER A 407 -6.62 11.98 5.32
N ILE A 408 -6.30 12.49 6.52
CA ILE A 408 -7.05 13.61 7.09
C ILE A 408 -6.80 14.87 6.27
N ARG A 409 -7.75 15.83 6.36
CA ARG A 409 -7.57 17.17 5.82
C ARG A 409 -7.37 18.14 6.97
N LEU A 410 -6.41 19.03 6.83
CA LEU A 410 -6.12 20.10 7.80
C LEU A 410 -7.18 21.21 7.72
N ARG A 411 -8.41 20.86 8.04
CA ARG A 411 -9.61 21.71 8.05
C ARG A 411 -10.41 21.47 9.33
N LYS A 412 -11.37 22.34 9.63
CA LYS A 412 -12.29 22.20 10.77
C LYS A 412 -12.86 20.77 10.83
N ASN A 413 -12.92 20.19 12.01
CA ASN A 413 -13.37 18.83 12.30
C ASN A 413 -12.51 17.69 11.69
N ALA A 414 -11.33 17.97 11.12
CA ALA A 414 -10.43 16.99 10.51
C ALA A 414 -11.15 15.96 9.61
N PRO A 415 -11.84 16.38 8.54
CA PRO A 415 -12.47 15.45 7.64
C PRO A 415 -11.44 14.55 6.95
N VAL A 416 -11.85 13.36 6.58
CA VAL A 416 -11.00 12.33 5.97
C VAL A 416 -11.33 12.17 4.49
N SER A 417 -10.30 12.07 3.66
CA SER A 417 -10.43 11.62 2.27
C SER A 417 -10.67 10.11 2.24
N MET A 418 -11.92 9.70 2.36
CA MET A 418 -12.33 8.33 2.67
C MET A 418 -12.85 7.58 1.46
N PRO A 419 -12.30 6.39 1.13
CA PRO A 419 -12.94 5.46 0.22
C PRO A 419 -14.37 5.14 0.64
N ILE A 420 -15.29 5.23 -0.31
CA ILE A 420 -16.71 4.89 -0.13
C ILE A 420 -17.19 4.02 -1.29
N ALA A 421 -18.20 3.20 -1.03
CA ALA A 421 -18.84 2.42 -2.07
C ALA A 421 -19.75 3.32 -2.93
N TRP A 422 -19.96 2.96 -4.18
CA TRP A 422 -20.81 3.72 -5.10
C TRP A 422 -22.27 3.90 -4.58
N ASN A 423 -22.80 2.92 -3.89
CA ASN A 423 -24.13 2.98 -3.27
C ASN A 423 -24.22 3.85 -1.99
N GLU A 424 -23.08 4.39 -1.55
CA GLU A 424 -23.02 5.33 -0.43
C GLU A 424 -22.98 6.81 -0.89
N LEU A 425 -22.84 7.08 -2.20
CA LEU A 425 -22.72 8.44 -2.76
C LEU A 425 -23.86 9.37 -2.31
N ASP A 426 -25.10 8.87 -2.36
CA ASP A 426 -26.27 9.69 -2.01
C ASP A 426 -26.44 9.91 -0.50
N LYS A 427 -25.68 9.17 0.32
CA LYS A 427 -25.81 9.18 1.79
C LYS A 427 -24.68 9.94 2.48
N ILE A 428 -23.51 10.08 1.85
CA ILE A 428 -22.30 10.62 2.49
C ILE A 428 -21.91 11.92 1.79
N LYS A 429 -21.78 13.02 2.57
CA LYS A 429 -21.26 14.30 2.05
C LYS A 429 -19.73 14.29 1.92
N PRO A 430 -19.14 15.11 1.03
CA PRO A 430 -17.68 15.08 0.75
C PRO A 430 -16.79 15.32 1.97
N ASN A 431 -17.25 16.04 2.99
CA ASN A 431 -16.51 16.43 4.19
C ASN A 431 -17.10 15.87 5.49
N GLU A 432 -18.00 14.90 5.39
CA GLU A 432 -18.76 14.43 6.55
C GLU A 432 -17.99 13.42 7.41
N ILE A 433 -17.07 12.69 6.82
CA ILE A 433 -16.37 11.62 7.52
C ILE A 433 -15.19 12.20 8.30
N THR A 434 -15.36 12.33 9.61
CA THR A 434 -14.33 12.73 10.57
C THR A 434 -13.44 11.53 10.96
N ILE A 435 -12.39 11.78 11.74
CA ILE A 435 -11.48 10.75 12.27
C ILE A 435 -12.25 9.59 12.93
N ASP A 436 -13.20 9.87 13.81
CA ASP A 436 -13.95 8.84 14.55
C ASP A 436 -14.86 8.03 13.62
N LYS A 437 -15.55 8.70 12.70
CA LYS A 437 -16.36 8.02 11.68
C LYS A 437 -15.50 7.13 10.79
N ALA A 438 -14.30 7.59 10.40
CA ALA A 438 -13.36 6.82 9.60
C ALA A 438 -12.88 5.56 10.33
N ILE A 439 -12.53 5.66 11.62
CA ILE A 439 -12.13 4.50 12.45
C ILE A 439 -13.26 3.46 12.51
N LYS A 440 -14.51 3.90 12.76
CA LYS A 440 -15.67 2.99 12.78
C LYS A 440 -15.86 2.26 11.45
N ARG A 441 -15.53 2.91 10.33
CA ARG A 441 -15.63 2.31 8.99
C ARG A 441 -14.60 1.21 8.71
N LEU A 442 -13.49 1.17 9.44
CA LEU A 442 -12.50 0.08 9.29
C LEU A 442 -13.07 -1.32 9.59
N ASN A 443 -14.14 -1.40 10.36
CA ASN A 443 -14.84 -2.66 10.65
C ASN A 443 -15.74 -3.13 9.49
N LYS A 444 -15.96 -2.30 8.46
CA LYS A 444 -16.71 -2.66 7.27
C LYS A 444 -15.78 -3.23 6.19
N LYS A 445 -16.39 -3.92 5.22
CA LYS A 445 -15.66 -4.32 3.99
C LYS A 445 -15.05 -3.08 3.33
N ASP A 446 -13.81 -3.22 2.83
CA ASP A 446 -13.15 -2.14 2.10
C ASP A 446 -13.84 -1.95 0.75
N PRO A 447 -14.40 -0.78 0.44
CA PRO A 447 -15.01 -0.54 -0.87
C PRO A 447 -13.99 -0.57 -2.02
N TRP A 448 -12.69 -0.51 -1.71
CA TRP A 448 -11.58 -0.55 -2.67
C TRP A 448 -10.75 -1.83 -2.55
N GLU A 449 -11.32 -2.92 -1.98
CA GLU A 449 -10.61 -4.19 -1.74
C GLU A 449 -9.94 -4.74 -3.01
N ASP A 450 -10.58 -4.59 -4.15
CA ASP A 450 -10.12 -5.08 -5.46
C ASP A 450 -9.44 -4.02 -6.33
N PHE A 451 -9.12 -2.83 -5.78
CA PHE A 451 -8.52 -1.71 -6.53
C PHE A 451 -7.27 -2.09 -7.34
N PHE A 452 -6.42 -2.95 -6.78
CA PHE A 452 -5.17 -3.36 -7.41
C PHE A 452 -5.28 -4.66 -8.24
N THR A 453 -6.43 -5.31 -8.21
CA THR A 453 -6.68 -6.60 -8.90
C THR A 453 -7.79 -6.50 -9.94
N SER A 454 -8.48 -5.38 -9.99
CA SER A 454 -9.50 -5.11 -10.98
C SER A 454 -8.89 -4.82 -12.35
N ASN A 455 -9.16 -5.65 -13.30
CA ASN A 455 -8.86 -5.81 -14.73
C ASN A 455 -8.00 -6.99 -15.04
#